data_d135bd3d8bfce7c8bea54681c14ae695
#
_entry.id   d135bd3d8bfce7c8bea54681c14ae695
#
_cell.length_a   1.000
_cell.length_b   1.000
_cell.length_c   1.000
_cell.angle_alpha   90.00
_cell.angle_beta   90.00
_cell.angle_gamma   90.00
#
_symmetry.space_group_name_H-M   'P 1'
#
loop_
_entity.id
_entity.type
_entity.pdbx_description
1 polymer ?
#
loop_
_entity_poly.entity_id
_entity_poly.type
_entity_poly.pdbx_seq_one_letter_code
_entity_poly.pdbx_strand_id
1 'polypeptide(L)'
;NLTDVTSFVKTELAGVDNIKSKTNRKNVSDNLTAILSELNMINEIPEHGMVFFFGIEELGGTETLIRELIIPPTPISQFIYICGREFVTEELENMTKPKSLVVIVLIEGGKVTIGYLRGKHMELVRDEDFFIIGKTRAGGQSAKRYLRLREEKMMEFFKFVGRMLNNLLIDDLANVDAIVLGGNTIRAQEFLVHGDLDYRLRDKVAETIIPVSIIDETGLYQAMKEASRILRETEIYAERQSWEAFMGDLMKGLNTVTYGKTEVMEALKAGRVQTLLITEDLADQMDTIYDDVTAFGSELLVFSNQTESGAQLKGFGGIAARLRW
;
A
#
# COMPACT_ATOMS: atom_id res chain seq x y z
N ASN A 1 2.90 23.87 11.06
CA ASN A 1 4.14 23.99 11.82
C ASN A 1 3.85 23.94 13.33
N LEU A 2 4.86 23.83 14.21
CA LEU A 2 4.69 23.68 15.67
C LEU A 2 3.92 24.87 16.29
N THR A 3 4.15 26.08 15.82
CA THR A 3 3.49 27.30 16.29
C THR A 3 1.99 27.27 16.03
N ASP A 4 1.56 26.79 14.86
CA ASP A 4 0.16 26.72 14.48
C ASP A 4 -0.57 25.68 15.33
N VAL A 5 0.04 24.51 15.54
CA VAL A 5 -0.50 23.44 16.38
C VAL A 5 -0.64 23.94 17.84
N THR A 6 0.39 24.57 18.37
CA THR A 6 0.37 25.13 19.75
C THR A 6 -0.71 26.21 19.88
N SER A 7 -0.88 27.08 18.89
CA SER A 7 -1.92 28.10 18.86
C SER A 7 -3.32 27.49 18.83
N PHE A 8 -3.50 26.44 18.01
CA PHE A 8 -4.76 25.71 17.92
C PHE A 8 -5.13 25.07 19.27
N VAL A 9 -4.21 24.34 19.90
CA VAL A 9 -4.45 23.69 21.21
C VAL A 9 -4.78 24.72 22.29
N LYS A 10 -4.14 25.90 22.29
CA LYS A 10 -4.49 27.00 23.20
C LYS A 10 -5.91 27.51 22.96
N THR A 11 -6.36 27.58 21.72
CA THR A 11 -7.72 28.01 21.38
C THR A 11 -8.73 26.98 21.88
N GLU A 12 -8.47 25.68 21.68
CA GLU A 12 -9.31 24.60 22.20
C GLU A 12 -9.39 24.62 23.74
N LEU A 13 -8.25 24.82 24.39
CA LEU A 13 -8.21 24.94 25.86
C LEU A 13 -9.07 26.12 26.37
N ALA A 14 -9.04 27.26 25.69
CA ALA A 14 -9.88 28.42 26.05
C ALA A 14 -11.38 28.12 25.84
N GLY A 15 -11.73 27.20 24.92
CA GLY A 15 -13.10 26.79 24.64
C GLY A 15 -13.68 25.74 25.61
N VAL A 16 -12.87 25.15 26.47
CA VAL A 16 -13.26 24.02 27.37
C VAL A 16 -14.40 24.38 28.33
N ASP A 17 -14.55 25.66 28.70
CA ASP A 17 -15.63 26.12 29.57
C ASP A 17 -17.04 25.89 29.00
N ASN A 18 -17.17 25.70 27.68
CA ASN A 18 -18.43 25.38 27.04
C ASN A 18 -18.90 23.93 27.27
N ILE A 19 -18.04 23.06 27.82
CA ILE A 19 -18.38 21.67 28.11
C ILE A 19 -19.31 21.62 29.32
N LYS A 20 -20.52 21.07 29.14
CA LYS A 20 -21.56 21.04 30.18
C LYS A 20 -21.20 20.14 31.39
N SER A 21 -20.61 18.95 31.13
CA SER A 21 -20.19 18.04 32.19
C SER A 21 -18.95 18.57 32.93
N LYS A 22 -19.03 18.72 34.22
CA LYS A 22 -17.93 19.21 35.06
C LYS A 22 -16.72 18.24 35.01
N THR A 23 -16.97 16.95 35.07
CA THR A 23 -15.93 15.92 34.98
C THR A 23 -15.25 15.93 33.62
N ASN A 24 -16.03 15.90 32.52
CA ASN A 24 -15.46 15.93 31.16
C ASN A 24 -14.70 17.24 30.91
N ARG A 25 -15.20 18.37 31.39
CA ARG A 25 -14.50 19.67 31.33
C ARG A 25 -13.14 19.60 31.96
N LYS A 26 -13.06 19.07 33.18
CA LYS A 26 -11.80 18.90 33.91
C LYS A 26 -10.85 17.98 33.14
N ASN A 27 -11.32 16.82 32.72
CA ASN A 27 -10.50 15.83 32.02
C ASN A 27 -9.94 16.37 30.69
N VAL A 28 -10.76 17.06 29.89
CA VAL A 28 -10.32 17.71 28.64
C VAL A 28 -9.32 18.83 28.91
N SER A 29 -9.57 19.67 29.93
CA SER A 29 -8.65 20.74 30.34
C SER A 29 -7.29 20.22 30.77
N ASP A 30 -7.27 19.17 31.60
CA ASP A 30 -6.05 18.55 32.09
C ASP A 30 -5.25 17.89 30.94
N ASN A 31 -5.92 17.22 30.03
CA ASN A 31 -5.29 16.59 28.85
C ASN A 31 -4.73 17.64 27.86
N LEU A 32 -5.49 18.70 27.55
CA LEU A 32 -5.00 19.78 26.67
C LEU A 32 -3.82 20.53 27.29
N THR A 33 -3.84 20.75 28.61
CA THR A 33 -2.71 21.35 29.34
C THR A 33 -1.47 20.47 29.27
N ALA A 34 -1.63 19.15 29.40
CA ALA A 34 -0.54 18.20 29.26
C ALA A 34 0.02 18.17 27.83
N ILE A 35 -0.84 18.17 26.80
CA ILE A 35 -0.41 18.29 25.39
C ILE A 35 0.39 19.57 25.16
N LEU A 36 -0.06 20.71 25.69
CA LEU A 36 0.70 21.96 25.61
C LEU A 36 2.08 21.88 26.28
N SER A 37 2.18 21.19 27.43
CA SER A 37 3.45 20.96 28.07
C SER A 37 4.41 20.15 27.24
N GLU A 38 3.92 19.05 26.60
CA GLU A 38 4.71 18.23 25.69
C GLU A 38 5.15 19.03 24.45
N LEU A 39 4.22 19.76 23.82
CA LEU A 39 4.53 20.62 22.66
C LEU A 39 5.60 21.68 22.97
N ASN A 40 5.63 22.21 24.20
CA ASN A 40 6.65 23.18 24.60
C ASN A 40 8.03 22.55 24.86
N MET A 41 8.12 21.25 25.08
CA MET A 41 9.39 20.51 25.23
C MET A 41 10.00 20.13 23.88
N ILE A 42 9.20 20.17 22.80
CA ILE A 42 9.61 19.78 21.45
C ILE A 42 10.17 21.03 20.74
N ASN A 43 11.39 20.93 20.25
CA ASN A 43 12.04 22.01 19.50
C ASN A 43 11.64 21.98 18.00
N GLU A 44 11.45 20.79 17.45
CA GLU A 44 11.12 20.58 16.05
C GLU A 44 10.20 19.38 15.89
N ILE A 45 9.22 19.48 14.97
CA ILE A 45 8.34 18.35 14.63
C ILE A 45 9.18 17.32 13.86
N PRO A 46 9.16 16.02 14.26
CA PRO A 46 9.80 14.97 13.49
C PRO A 46 9.34 14.95 12.03
N GLU A 47 10.19 14.48 11.12
CA GLU A 47 9.93 14.43 9.68
C GLU A 47 8.61 13.71 9.34
N HIS A 48 8.30 12.65 10.08
CA HIS A 48 7.06 11.88 9.93
C HIS A 48 5.85 12.46 10.69
N GLY A 49 6.02 13.57 11.38
CA GLY A 49 4.98 14.10 12.27
C GLY A 49 4.96 13.42 13.63
N MET A 50 3.90 13.67 14.40
CA MET A 50 3.69 13.05 15.71
C MET A 50 2.21 12.94 16.03
N VAL A 51 1.84 11.95 16.83
CA VAL A 51 0.47 11.71 17.28
C VAL A 51 0.43 11.68 18.80
N PHE A 52 -0.55 12.39 19.37
CA PHE A 52 -0.81 12.41 20.81
C PHE A 52 -2.12 11.70 21.10
N PHE A 53 -2.08 10.66 21.94
CA PHE A 53 -3.25 10.02 22.52
C PHE A 53 -3.31 10.34 24.01
N PHE A 54 -4.11 11.34 24.38
CA PHE A 54 -4.27 11.76 25.78
C PHE A 54 -5.72 11.59 26.18
N GLY A 55 -5.97 10.77 27.18
CA GLY A 55 -7.31 10.43 27.63
C GLY A 55 -7.35 9.80 29.02
N ILE A 56 -8.55 9.50 29.47
CA ILE A 56 -8.81 8.76 30.70
C ILE A 56 -9.67 7.56 30.31
N GLU A 57 -9.17 6.37 30.60
CA GLU A 57 -9.92 5.12 30.47
C GLU A 57 -10.55 4.75 31.81
N GLU A 58 -11.81 4.42 31.80
CA GLU A 58 -12.54 3.92 32.97
C GLU A 58 -12.84 2.43 32.79
N LEU A 59 -12.10 1.59 33.49
CA LEU A 59 -12.26 0.14 33.45
C LEU A 59 -12.62 -0.38 34.86
N GLY A 60 -13.83 -0.91 35.04
CA GLY A 60 -14.25 -1.51 36.30
C GLY A 60 -14.29 -0.55 37.50
N GLY A 61 -14.50 0.77 37.26
CA GLY A 61 -14.55 1.81 38.29
C GLY A 61 -13.15 2.38 38.67
N THR A 62 -12.10 1.99 37.95
CA THR A 62 -10.77 2.55 38.10
C THR A 62 -10.48 3.42 36.87
N GLU A 63 -10.11 4.69 37.12
CA GLU A 63 -9.66 5.63 36.11
C GLU A 63 -8.16 5.43 35.85
N THR A 64 -7.81 5.15 34.60
CA THR A 64 -6.42 5.06 34.13
C THR A 64 -6.14 6.21 33.17
N LEU A 65 -5.09 6.95 33.42
CA LEU A 65 -4.66 8.04 32.56
C LEU A 65 -3.79 7.50 31.45
N ILE A 66 -4.23 7.70 30.21
CA ILE A 66 -3.48 7.35 28.99
C ILE A 66 -2.81 8.61 28.44
N ARG A 67 -1.49 8.57 28.27
CA ARG A 67 -0.68 9.64 27.66
C ARG A 67 0.41 9.02 26.82
N GLU A 68 0.13 8.91 25.54
CA GLU A 68 1.04 8.29 24.57
C GLU A 68 1.41 9.30 23.50
N LEU A 69 2.70 9.38 23.19
CA LEU A 69 3.26 10.11 22.05
C LEU A 69 3.86 9.10 21.07
N ILE A 70 3.35 9.07 19.87
CA ILE A 70 3.79 8.15 18.83
C ILE A 70 4.39 8.93 17.66
N ILE A 71 5.59 8.55 17.25
CA ILE A 71 6.18 8.99 15.98
C ILE A 71 5.84 7.92 14.94
N PRO A 72 5.00 8.23 13.94
CA PRO A 72 4.54 7.24 12.99
C PRO A 72 5.67 6.77 12.06
N PRO A 73 5.61 5.54 11.53
CA PRO A 73 6.63 5.00 10.64
C PRO A 73 6.64 5.66 9.25
N THR A 74 5.51 6.28 8.85
CA THR A 74 5.38 7.03 7.60
C THR A 74 4.83 8.43 7.86
N PRO A 75 5.15 9.45 7.02
CA PRO A 75 4.71 10.82 7.24
C PRO A 75 3.18 10.97 7.29
N ILE A 76 2.69 11.74 8.25
CA ILE A 76 1.29 12.15 8.33
C ILE A 76 1.10 13.40 7.48
N SER A 77 0.18 13.35 6.51
CA SER A 77 -0.08 14.43 5.56
C SER A 77 -1.10 15.47 6.05
N GLN A 78 -1.86 15.16 7.11
CA GLN A 78 -2.95 16.00 7.58
C GLN A 78 -2.87 16.26 9.08
N PHE A 79 -3.26 17.48 9.49
CA PHE A 79 -3.49 17.77 10.89
C PHE A 79 -4.91 17.32 11.27
N ILE A 80 -5.01 16.43 12.26
CA ILE A 80 -6.27 15.89 12.76
C ILE A 80 -6.34 16.17 14.26
N TYR A 81 -7.47 16.72 14.72
CA TYR A 81 -7.79 16.86 16.13
C TYR A 81 -9.18 16.30 16.39
N ILE A 82 -9.27 15.35 17.29
CA ILE A 82 -10.53 14.70 17.66
C ILE A 82 -10.59 14.64 19.19
N CYS A 83 -11.69 15.18 19.74
CA CYS A 83 -12.03 15.05 21.15
C CYS A 83 -13.31 14.23 21.26
N GLY A 84 -13.17 12.94 21.57
CA GLY A 84 -14.26 11.96 21.56
C GLY A 84 -14.22 11.02 22.77
N ARG A 85 -15.02 9.96 22.70
CA ARG A 85 -15.06 8.90 23.70
C ARG A 85 -14.01 7.81 23.46
N GLU A 86 -13.54 7.70 22.24
CA GLU A 86 -12.59 6.69 21.78
C GLU A 86 -11.44 7.39 21.06
N PHE A 87 -10.27 6.79 21.08
CA PHE A 87 -9.15 7.23 20.26
C PHE A 87 -9.39 6.80 18.81
N VAL A 88 -9.05 7.68 17.88
CA VAL A 88 -9.09 7.36 16.45
C VAL A 88 -7.70 6.89 16.06
N THR A 89 -7.54 5.59 15.90
CA THR A 89 -6.28 4.90 15.61
C THR A 89 -6.14 4.48 14.16
N GLU A 90 -7.21 4.61 13.37
CA GLU A 90 -7.35 4.10 11.99
C GLU A 90 -6.16 4.47 11.08
N GLU A 91 -5.69 5.72 11.16
CA GLU A 91 -4.53 6.16 10.34
C GLU A 91 -3.24 5.42 10.73
N LEU A 92 -3.00 5.18 12.02
CA LEU A 92 -1.83 4.44 12.50
C LEU A 92 -1.96 2.94 12.20
N GLU A 93 -3.13 2.36 12.38
CA GLU A 93 -3.42 0.96 12.04
C GLU A 93 -3.19 0.71 10.54
N ASN A 94 -3.65 1.63 9.70
CA ASN A 94 -3.39 1.56 8.25
C ASN A 94 -1.89 1.69 7.90
N MET A 95 -1.07 2.25 8.78
CA MET A 95 0.39 2.29 8.60
C MET A 95 1.08 0.99 8.99
N THR A 96 0.48 0.19 9.88
CA THR A 96 1.02 -1.11 10.31
C THR A 96 0.60 -2.26 9.39
N LYS A 97 -0.50 -2.12 8.66
CA LYS A 97 -0.90 -3.11 7.66
C LYS A 97 0.16 -3.17 6.55
N PRO A 98 0.56 -4.38 6.09
CA PRO A 98 1.46 -4.48 4.94
C PRO A 98 0.81 -3.75 3.76
N LYS A 99 1.35 -2.59 3.42
CA LYS A 99 0.81 -1.82 2.29
C LYS A 99 1.32 -2.44 1.02
N SER A 100 0.39 -2.78 0.16
CA SER A 100 0.62 -3.09 -1.23
C SER A 100 1.66 -2.15 -1.84
N LEU A 101 2.80 -2.68 -2.24
CA LEU A 101 3.85 -1.94 -2.93
C LEU A 101 3.73 -2.13 -4.42
N VAL A 102 3.41 -1.06 -5.11
CA VAL A 102 3.43 -1.02 -6.56
C VAL A 102 4.61 -0.20 -7.03
N VAL A 103 5.39 -0.80 -7.90
CA VAL A 103 6.53 -0.13 -8.52
C VAL A 103 6.11 0.43 -9.87
N ILE A 104 6.18 1.74 -10.04
CA ILE A 104 5.89 2.39 -11.33
C ILE A 104 7.22 2.71 -12.00
N VAL A 105 7.39 2.24 -13.24
CA VAL A 105 8.62 2.42 -14.02
C VAL A 105 8.28 3.12 -15.32
N LEU A 106 8.68 4.38 -15.46
CA LEU A 106 8.50 5.16 -16.68
C LEU A 106 9.76 5.10 -17.54
N ILE A 107 9.58 4.76 -18.82
CA ILE A 107 10.70 4.54 -19.75
C ILE A 107 10.46 5.28 -21.08
N GLU A 108 11.38 6.17 -21.47
CA GLU A 108 11.42 6.75 -22.80
C GLU A 108 12.81 7.28 -23.17
N GLY A 109 13.26 6.98 -24.38
CA GLY A 109 14.33 7.71 -25.06
C GLY A 109 15.69 7.78 -24.37
N GLY A 110 15.95 6.91 -23.39
CA GLY A 110 17.15 6.94 -22.56
C GLY A 110 16.94 7.56 -21.19
N LYS A 111 15.71 7.87 -20.83
CA LYS A 111 15.35 8.29 -19.49
C LYS A 111 14.50 7.23 -18.80
N VAL A 112 14.75 6.99 -17.51
CA VAL A 112 13.97 6.12 -16.65
C VAL A 112 13.67 6.82 -15.34
N THR A 113 12.41 6.76 -14.92
CA THR A 113 11.99 7.26 -13.61
C THR A 113 11.24 6.14 -12.90
N ILE A 114 11.64 5.84 -11.65
CA ILE A 114 11.07 4.76 -10.83
C ILE A 114 10.46 5.38 -9.58
N GLY A 115 9.21 5.04 -9.31
CA GLY A 115 8.49 5.43 -8.11
C GLY A 115 7.86 4.24 -7.40
N TYR A 116 7.77 4.34 -6.08
CA TYR A 116 7.05 3.41 -5.22
C TYR A 116 5.70 3.99 -4.83
N LEU A 117 4.64 3.27 -5.13
CA LEU A 117 3.28 3.61 -4.71
C LEU A 117 2.88 2.70 -3.54
N ARG A 118 2.66 3.29 -2.37
CA ARG A 118 2.14 2.61 -1.17
C ARG A 118 0.79 3.23 -0.77
N GLY A 119 -0.30 2.55 -1.09
CA GLY A 119 -1.63 3.11 -0.92
C GLY A 119 -1.85 4.35 -1.80
N LYS A 120 -1.89 5.55 -1.21
CA LYS A 120 -2.02 6.83 -1.93
C LYS A 120 -0.72 7.64 -1.98
N HIS A 121 0.33 7.15 -1.37
CA HIS A 121 1.62 7.85 -1.28
C HIS A 121 2.55 7.40 -2.40
N MET A 122 3.06 8.37 -3.17
CA MET A 122 4.06 8.17 -4.22
C MET A 122 5.40 8.69 -3.74
N GLU A 123 6.42 7.84 -3.83
CA GLU A 123 7.80 8.15 -3.51
C GLU A 123 8.66 8.03 -4.77
N LEU A 124 9.41 9.08 -5.12
CA LEU A 124 10.41 9.02 -6.18
C LEU A 124 11.65 8.24 -5.69
N VAL A 125 11.97 7.13 -6.33
CA VAL A 125 13.09 6.27 -5.95
C VAL A 125 14.31 6.50 -6.82
N ARG A 126 14.11 6.64 -8.13
CA ARG A 126 15.18 6.90 -9.11
C ARG A 126 14.67 7.78 -10.24
N ASP A 127 15.52 8.70 -10.70
CA ASP A 127 15.33 9.48 -11.92
C ASP A 127 16.69 9.56 -12.61
N GLU A 128 16.87 8.80 -13.69
CA GLU A 128 18.18 8.59 -14.33
C GLU A 128 18.12 8.84 -15.83
N ASP A 129 19.11 9.54 -16.31
CA ASP A 129 19.34 9.78 -17.74
C ASP A 129 20.45 8.88 -18.26
N PHE A 130 20.19 8.20 -19.38
CA PHE A 130 21.14 7.39 -20.10
C PHE A 130 21.39 7.97 -21.49
N PHE A 131 22.63 8.26 -21.82
CA PHE A 131 22.96 8.88 -23.10
C PHE A 131 22.65 7.97 -24.30
N ILE A 132 21.72 8.40 -25.13
CA ILE A 132 21.38 7.76 -26.41
C ILE A 132 21.60 8.74 -27.56
N ILE A 133 22.28 8.27 -28.60
CA ILE A 133 22.57 9.06 -29.78
C ILE A 133 21.26 9.55 -30.42
N GLY A 134 21.16 10.85 -30.69
CA GLY A 134 19.97 11.46 -31.30
C GLY A 134 19.63 10.88 -32.70
N LYS A 135 18.38 11.10 -33.14
CA LYS A 135 17.95 10.71 -34.49
C LYS A 135 18.70 11.59 -35.54
N THR A 136 19.42 10.95 -36.47
CA THR A 136 20.04 11.65 -37.60
C THR A 136 18.97 11.85 -38.68
N ARG A 137 18.80 13.08 -39.15
CA ARG A 137 17.90 13.42 -40.27
C ARG A 137 18.59 13.32 -41.65
N ALA A 138 19.91 13.19 -41.69
CA ALA A 138 20.66 13.07 -42.94
C ALA A 138 20.63 11.65 -43.48
N GLY A 139 20.30 11.47 -44.74
CA GLY A 139 20.37 10.19 -45.47
C GLY A 139 21.83 9.90 -45.89
N GLY A 140 22.07 8.62 -46.27
CA GLY A 140 23.35 8.15 -46.79
C GLY A 140 23.94 6.97 -46.02
N GLN A 141 25.14 6.53 -46.43
CA GLN A 141 25.80 5.34 -45.88
C GLN A 141 26.06 5.45 -44.35
N SER A 142 26.35 6.66 -43.89
CA SER A 142 26.56 6.96 -42.47
C SER A 142 25.26 6.83 -41.63
N ALA A 143 24.10 7.08 -42.21
CA ALA A 143 22.82 7.01 -41.50
C ALA A 143 22.53 5.60 -40.95
N LYS A 144 22.83 4.56 -41.74
CA LYS A 144 22.65 3.14 -41.30
C LYS A 144 23.55 2.81 -40.11
N ARG A 145 24.79 3.32 -40.09
CA ARG A 145 25.72 3.13 -38.97
C ARG A 145 25.20 3.81 -37.69
N TYR A 146 24.69 5.03 -37.79
CA TYR A 146 24.15 5.78 -36.65
C TYR A 146 22.86 5.13 -36.12
N LEU A 147 22.01 4.61 -36.99
CA LEU A 147 20.82 3.86 -36.56
C LEU A 147 21.23 2.62 -35.76
N ARG A 148 22.18 1.83 -36.24
CA ARG A 148 22.67 0.65 -35.54
C ARG A 148 23.29 0.98 -34.18
N LEU A 149 24.15 2.02 -34.12
CA LEU A 149 24.73 2.47 -32.84
C LEU A 149 23.67 2.95 -31.86
N ARG A 150 22.61 3.57 -32.34
CA ARG A 150 21.49 3.98 -31.52
C ARG A 150 20.71 2.78 -30.97
N GLU A 151 20.47 1.79 -31.81
CA GLU A 151 19.82 0.52 -31.39
C GLU A 151 20.69 -0.20 -30.35
N GLU A 152 21.99 -0.30 -30.55
CA GLU A 152 22.93 -0.86 -29.57
C GLU A 152 22.87 -0.12 -28.23
N LYS A 153 22.88 1.22 -28.26
CA LYS A 153 22.75 2.05 -27.05
C LYS A 153 21.39 1.91 -26.36
N MET A 154 20.31 1.69 -27.13
CA MET A 154 19.00 1.42 -26.57
C MET A 154 18.96 0.07 -25.85
N MET A 155 19.60 -0.98 -26.41
CA MET A 155 19.73 -2.27 -25.74
C MET A 155 20.56 -2.18 -24.44
N GLU A 156 21.65 -1.41 -24.45
CA GLU A 156 22.44 -1.14 -23.25
C GLU A 156 21.58 -0.43 -22.18
N PHE A 157 20.77 0.53 -22.59
CA PHE A 157 19.84 1.24 -21.70
C PHE A 157 18.81 0.28 -21.07
N PHE A 158 18.19 -0.58 -21.86
CA PHE A 158 17.23 -1.55 -21.31
C PHE A 158 17.90 -2.49 -20.29
N LYS A 159 19.10 -2.97 -20.56
CA LYS A 159 19.87 -3.79 -19.61
C LYS A 159 20.27 -3.01 -18.35
N PHE A 160 20.56 -1.71 -18.49
CA PHE A 160 20.81 -0.83 -17.35
C PHE A 160 19.58 -0.72 -16.46
N VAL A 161 18.39 -0.48 -17.03
CA VAL A 161 17.11 -0.42 -16.30
C VAL A 161 16.80 -1.75 -15.61
N GLY A 162 16.95 -2.88 -16.32
CA GLY A 162 16.69 -4.21 -15.74
C GLY A 162 17.59 -4.52 -14.56
N ARG A 163 18.90 -4.22 -14.67
CA ARG A 163 19.83 -4.38 -13.53
C ARG A 163 19.47 -3.48 -12.36
N MET A 164 19.03 -2.24 -12.62
CA MET A 164 18.58 -1.31 -11.59
C MET A 164 17.37 -1.87 -10.84
N LEU A 165 16.36 -2.37 -11.55
CA LEU A 165 15.16 -2.97 -10.96
C LEU A 165 15.50 -4.25 -10.18
N ASN A 166 16.35 -5.11 -10.74
CA ASN A 166 16.80 -6.32 -10.04
C ASN A 166 17.47 -5.96 -8.71
N ASN A 167 18.38 -4.98 -8.71
CA ASN A 167 19.07 -4.55 -7.49
C ASN A 167 18.16 -3.87 -6.46
N LEU A 168 17.10 -3.19 -6.91
CA LEU A 168 16.17 -2.48 -6.03
C LEU A 168 15.13 -3.42 -5.40
N LEU A 169 14.73 -4.49 -6.10
CA LEU A 169 13.49 -5.21 -5.77
C LEU A 169 13.70 -6.67 -5.40
N ILE A 170 14.83 -7.29 -5.73
CA ILE A 170 15.03 -8.73 -5.52
C ILE A 170 15.01 -9.10 -4.03
N ASP A 171 15.64 -8.29 -3.20
CA ASP A 171 15.73 -8.55 -1.77
C ASP A 171 14.39 -8.28 -1.05
N ASP A 172 13.53 -7.46 -1.64
CA ASP A 172 12.21 -7.08 -1.11
C ASP A 172 11.04 -7.63 -1.95
N LEU A 173 11.31 -8.67 -2.73
CA LEU A 173 10.36 -9.25 -3.69
C LEU A 173 9.01 -9.64 -3.07
N ALA A 174 9.02 -10.10 -1.82
CA ALA A 174 7.80 -10.52 -1.12
C ALA A 174 6.81 -9.35 -0.92
N ASN A 175 7.32 -8.13 -0.78
CA ASN A 175 6.51 -6.94 -0.54
C ASN A 175 6.08 -6.24 -1.84
N VAL A 176 6.64 -6.62 -3.00
CA VAL A 176 6.23 -6.06 -4.30
C VAL A 176 4.99 -6.79 -4.80
N ASP A 177 3.88 -6.10 -4.93
CA ASP A 177 2.62 -6.68 -5.45
C ASP A 177 2.56 -6.62 -6.97
N ALA A 178 2.92 -5.48 -7.55
CA ALA A 178 2.95 -5.31 -9.00
C ALA A 178 4.03 -4.33 -9.45
N ILE A 179 4.48 -4.51 -10.70
CA ILE A 179 5.33 -3.57 -11.42
C ILE A 179 4.53 -3.05 -12.61
N VAL A 180 4.28 -1.75 -12.64
CA VAL A 180 3.53 -1.09 -13.72
C VAL A 180 4.50 -0.32 -14.60
N LEU A 181 4.53 -0.65 -15.88
CA LEU A 181 5.34 0.07 -16.86
C LEU A 181 4.56 1.24 -17.46
N GLY A 182 5.25 2.34 -17.69
CA GLY A 182 4.67 3.51 -18.35
C GLY A 182 5.68 4.24 -19.25
N GLY A 183 5.17 5.28 -19.92
CA GLY A 183 5.92 6.05 -20.88
C GLY A 183 5.59 5.67 -22.33
N ASN A 184 6.60 5.55 -23.17
CA ASN A 184 6.41 5.11 -24.56
C ASN A 184 6.13 3.60 -24.62
N THR A 185 4.94 3.22 -25.03
CA THR A 185 4.47 1.83 -25.04
C THR A 185 5.42 0.89 -25.81
N ILE A 186 5.93 1.31 -26.96
CA ILE A 186 6.86 0.49 -27.76
C ILE A 186 8.16 0.26 -26.99
N ARG A 187 8.70 1.30 -26.33
CA ARG A 187 9.94 1.20 -25.55
C ARG A 187 9.79 0.36 -24.29
N ALA A 188 8.65 0.45 -23.64
CA ALA A 188 8.32 -0.41 -22.50
C ALA A 188 8.20 -1.87 -22.91
N GLN A 189 7.60 -2.18 -24.07
CA GLN A 189 7.55 -3.53 -24.62
C GLN A 189 8.94 -4.06 -25.00
N GLU A 190 9.76 -3.25 -25.66
CA GLU A 190 11.15 -3.61 -25.99
C GLU A 190 11.99 -3.87 -24.72
N PHE A 191 11.76 -3.07 -23.65
CA PHE A 191 12.41 -3.29 -22.37
C PHE A 191 12.05 -4.67 -21.79
N LEU A 192 10.80 -5.11 -21.83
CA LEU A 192 10.40 -6.44 -21.33
C LEU A 192 11.11 -7.58 -22.09
N VAL A 193 11.44 -7.37 -23.36
CA VAL A 193 12.16 -8.37 -24.16
C VAL A 193 13.67 -8.36 -23.91
N HIS A 194 14.26 -7.19 -23.74
CA HIS A 194 15.70 -6.99 -23.80
C HIS A 194 16.36 -6.49 -22.50
N GLY A 195 15.56 -6.20 -21.46
CA GLY A 195 16.04 -5.56 -20.22
C GLY A 195 16.70 -6.51 -19.22
N ASP A 196 16.81 -7.81 -19.51
CA ASP A 196 17.37 -8.82 -18.59
C ASP A 196 16.76 -8.73 -17.16
N LEU A 197 15.43 -8.46 -17.09
CA LEU A 197 14.69 -8.45 -15.83
C LEU A 197 14.58 -9.87 -15.27
N ASP A 198 14.84 -10.04 -13.97
CA ASP A 198 14.68 -11.32 -13.28
C ASP A 198 13.26 -11.89 -13.50
N TYR A 199 13.15 -13.19 -13.75
CA TYR A 199 11.86 -13.83 -14.08
C TYR A 199 10.82 -13.63 -12.97
N ARG A 200 11.23 -13.61 -11.69
CA ARG A 200 10.34 -13.40 -10.54
C ARG A 200 9.74 -11.99 -10.52
N LEU A 201 10.50 -10.98 -10.94
CA LEU A 201 10.01 -9.62 -11.13
C LEU A 201 9.14 -9.50 -12.38
N ARG A 202 9.50 -10.24 -13.44
CA ARG A 202 8.72 -10.27 -14.67
C ARG A 202 7.31 -10.80 -14.45
N ASP A 203 7.14 -11.80 -13.59
CA ASP A 203 5.82 -12.36 -13.23
C ASP A 203 4.93 -11.35 -12.49
N LYS A 204 5.53 -10.31 -11.90
CA LYS A 204 4.83 -9.21 -11.23
C LYS A 204 4.56 -8.01 -12.14
N VAL A 205 4.99 -8.04 -13.40
CA VAL A 205 4.74 -6.94 -14.34
C VAL A 205 3.29 -6.98 -14.81
N ALA A 206 2.58 -5.87 -14.62
CA ALA A 206 1.21 -5.73 -15.10
C ALA A 206 1.17 -5.77 -16.65
N GLU A 207 0.14 -6.41 -17.21
CA GLU A 207 -0.03 -6.53 -18.67
C GLU A 207 -0.22 -5.15 -19.32
N THR A 208 -0.85 -4.22 -18.62
CA THR A 208 -1.17 -2.89 -19.14
C THR A 208 0.01 -1.93 -18.97
N ILE A 209 0.45 -1.33 -20.07
CA ILE A 209 1.45 -0.26 -20.09
C ILE A 209 0.72 1.09 -20.13
N ILE A 210 1.06 1.98 -19.21
CA ILE A 210 0.42 3.29 -19.08
C ILE A 210 1.10 4.30 -20.01
N PRO A 211 0.39 4.88 -21.00
CA PRO A 211 0.97 5.90 -21.85
C PRO A 211 1.17 7.21 -21.06
N VAL A 212 2.43 7.59 -20.86
CA VAL A 212 2.83 8.84 -20.20
C VAL A 212 3.82 9.57 -21.08
N SER A 213 3.63 10.87 -21.27
CA SER A 213 4.48 11.69 -22.16
C SER A 213 5.65 12.36 -21.44
N ILE A 214 5.62 12.41 -20.12
CA ILE A 214 6.61 13.07 -19.27
C ILE A 214 7.27 11.99 -18.41
N ILE A 215 8.60 11.87 -18.51
CA ILE A 215 9.36 10.88 -17.75
C ILE A 215 10.13 11.61 -16.64
N ASP A 216 9.42 11.87 -15.57
CA ASP A 216 9.92 12.51 -14.34
C ASP A 216 8.90 12.25 -13.20
N GLU A 217 9.09 12.93 -12.08
CA GLU A 217 8.19 12.86 -10.94
C GLU A 217 6.74 13.24 -11.30
N THR A 218 6.55 14.23 -12.18
CA THR A 218 5.20 14.62 -12.64
C THR A 218 4.53 13.48 -13.40
N GLY A 219 5.29 12.78 -14.24
CA GLY A 219 4.82 11.61 -14.96
C GLY A 219 4.44 10.46 -14.03
N LEU A 220 5.16 10.26 -12.91
CA LEU A 220 4.79 9.28 -11.88
C LEU A 220 3.42 9.59 -11.27
N TYR A 221 3.13 10.86 -10.96
CA TYR A 221 1.81 11.24 -10.45
C TYR A 221 0.69 11.06 -11.50
N GLN A 222 0.99 11.27 -12.78
CA GLN A 222 0.04 10.97 -13.85
C GLN A 222 -0.24 9.47 -13.95
N ALA A 223 0.82 8.65 -13.86
CA ALA A 223 0.72 7.19 -13.91
C ALA A 223 0.01 6.61 -12.67
N MET A 224 0.16 7.22 -11.51
CA MET A 224 -0.38 6.75 -10.23
C MET A 224 -1.89 6.47 -10.29
N LYS A 225 -2.66 7.39 -10.85
CA LYS A 225 -4.13 7.26 -10.95
C LYS A 225 -4.51 6.03 -11.76
N GLU A 226 -3.82 5.80 -12.86
CA GLU A 226 -4.10 4.68 -13.75
C GLU A 226 -3.55 3.36 -13.16
N ALA A 227 -2.37 3.39 -12.54
CA ALA A 227 -1.82 2.26 -11.81
C ALA A 227 -2.76 1.78 -10.68
N SER A 228 -3.32 2.70 -9.91
CA SER A 228 -4.29 2.38 -8.86
C SER A 228 -5.57 1.75 -9.43
N ARG A 229 -6.01 2.17 -10.62
CA ARG A 229 -7.15 1.56 -11.31
C ARG A 229 -6.85 0.14 -11.76
N ILE A 230 -5.68 -0.06 -12.38
CA ILE A 230 -5.22 -1.38 -12.86
C ILE A 230 -5.13 -2.37 -11.69
N LEU A 231 -4.57 -1.94 -10.56
CA LEU A 231 -4.47 -2.78 -9.37
C LEU A 231 -5.83 -3.20 -8.85
N ARG A 232 -6.74 -2.24 -8.70
CA ARG A 232 -8.10 -2.53 -8.24
C ARG A 232 -8.82 -3.52 -9.17
N GLU A 233 -8.65 -3.37 -10.47
CA GLU A 233 -9.21 -4.31 -11.45
C GLU A 233 -8.58 -5.71 -11.31
N THR A 234 -7.27 -5.78 -11.06
CA THR A 234 -6.54 -7.04 -10.84
C THR A 234 -7.01 -7.71 -9.54
N GLU A 235 -7.15 -6.94 -8.45
CA GLU A 235 -7.67 -7.43 -7.18
C GLU A 235 -9.09 -7.97 -7.32
N ILE A 236 -10.01 -7.21 -7.94
CA ILE A 236 -11.38 -7.64 -8.20
C ILE A 236 -11.40 -8.92 -9.06
N TYR A 237 -10.53 -9.02 -10.05
CA TYR A 237 -10.43 -10.22 -10.88
C TYR A 237 -9.94 -11.44 -10.09
N ALA A 238 -8.92 -11.26 -9.24
CA ALA A 238 -8.40 -12.31 -8.37
C ALA A 238 -9.46 -12.79 -7.35
N GLU A 239 -10.18 -11.85 -6.71
CA GLU A 239 -11.31 -12.16 -5.83
C GLU A 239 -12.35 -13.01 -6.57
N ARG A 240 -12.77 -12.57 -7.75
CA ARG A 240 -13.77 -13.27 -8.56
C ARG A 240 -13.32 -14.68 -8.94
N GLN A 241 -12.10 -14.84 -9.44
CA GLN A 241 -11.57 -16.16 -9.81
C GLN A 241 -11.52 -17.11 -8.61
N SER A 242 -11.04 -16.62 -7.47
CA SER A 242 -10.93 -17.42 -6.26
C SER A 242 -12.30 -17.82 -5.72
N TRP A 243 -13.27 -16.91 -5.80
CA TRP A 243 -14.65 -17.19 -5.43
C TRP A 243 -15.32 -18.22 -6.33
N GLU A 244 -15.19 -18.06 -7.65
CA GLU A 244 -15.72 -19.01 -8.65
C GLU A 244 -15.11 -20.42 -8.44
N ALA A 245 -13.81 -20.50 -8.15
CA ALA A 245 -13.15 -21.76 -7.86
C ALA A 245 -13.69 -22.40 -6.56
N PHE A 246 -13.82 -21.63 -5.47
CA PHE A 246 -14.41 -22.09 -4.22
C PHE A 246 -15.85 -22.59 -4.43
N MET A 247 -16.69 -21.83 -5.09
CA MET A 247 -18.08 -22.20 -5.36
C MET A 247 -18.19 -23.43 -6.26
N GLY A 248 -17.30 -23.54 -7.25
CA GLY A 248 -17.23 -24.72 -8.11
C GLY A 248 -16.91 -26.00 -7.36
N ASP A 249 -15.96 -25.95 -6.41
CA ASP A 249 -15.59 -27.08 -5.56
C ASP A 249 -16.71 -27.41 -4.56
N LEU A 250 -17.35 -26.39 -3.99
CA LEU A 250 -18.48 -26.54 -3.08
C LEU A 250 -19.69 -27.23 -3.76
N MET A 251 -20.04 -26.79 -4.97
CA MET A 251 -21.13 -27.36 -5.75
C MET A 251 -20.89 -28.81 -6.15
N LYS A 252 -19.63 -29.21 -6.33
CA LYS A 252 -19.25 -30.60 -6.60
C LYS A 252 -19.26 -31.46 -5.33
N GLY A 253 -19.49 -30.88 -4.17
CA GLY A 253 -19.46 -31.57 -2.89
C GLY A 253 -18.07 -32.08 -2.51
N LEU A 254 -17.02 -31.38 -2.94
CA LEU A 254 -15.65 -31.77 -2.62
C LEU A 254 -15.31 -31.39 -1.16
N ASN A 255 -14.59 -32.29 -0.47
CA ASN A 255 -14.11 -32.05 0.90
C ASN A 255 -12.89 -31.08 0.95
N THR A 256 -12.58 -30.43 -0.19
CA THR A 256 -11.48 -29.49 -0.34
C THR A 256 -11.87 -28.04 -0.09
N VAL A 257 -13.07 -27.80 0.43
CA VAL A 257 -13.55 -26.47 0.79
C VAL A 257 -14.25 -26.48 2.15
N THR A 258 -14.14 -25.39 2.88
CA THR A 258 -14.85 -25.16 4.14
C THR A 258 -15.21 -23.70 4.29
N TYR A 259 -16.23 -23.39 5.08
CA TYR A 259 -16.69 -22.03 5.36
C TYR A 259 -17.23 -21.93 6.79
N GLY A 260 -17.36 -20.71 7.29
CA GLY A 260 -17.70 -20.44 8.67
C GLY A 260 -16.47 -20.31 9.58
N LYS A 261 -16.56 -19.38 10.56
CA LYS A 261 -15.40 -18.98 11.37
C LYS A 261 -14.77 -20.15 12.11
N THR A 262 -15.58 -21.02 12.72
CA THR A 262 -15.09 -22.14 13.55
C THR A 262 -14.37 -23.17 12.69
N GLU A 263 -15.00 -23.64 11.63
CA GLU A 263 -14.52 -24.69 10.74
C GLU A 263 -13.23 -24.25 9.99
N VAL A 264 -13.22 -22.99 9.53
CA VAL A 264 -12.05 -22.43 8.84
C VAL A 264 -10.87 -22.26 9.80
N MET A 265 -11.09 -21.77 11.02
CA MET A 265 -10.02 -21.61 12.01
C MET A 265 -9.47 -22.96 12.48
N GLU A 266 -10.30 -23.99 12.61
CA GLU A 266 -9.84 -25.36 12.90
C GLU A 266 -8.97 -25.90 11.75
N ALA A 267 -9.42 -25.71 10.51
CA ALA A 267 -8.65 -26.12 9.33
C ALA A 267 -7.32 -25.37 9.20
N LEU A 268 -7.29 -24.08 9.52
CA LEU A 268 -6.09 -23.25 9.51
C LEU A 268 -5.07 -23.74 10.55
N LYS A 269 -5.50 -23.91 11.78
CA LYS A 269 -4.65 -24.46 12.87
C LYS A 269 -4.13 -25.87 12.58
N ALA A 270 -4.88 -26.66 11.81
CA ALA A 270 -4.46 -27.98 11.36
C ALA A 270 -3.52 -27.92 10.13
N GLY A 271 -3.16 -26.74 9.62
CA GLY A 271 -2.29 -26.55 8.45
C GLY A 271 -2.87 -27.02 7.12
N ARG A 272 -4.21 -27.25 7.08
CA ARG A 272 -4.91 -27.77 5.90
C ARG A 272 -5.29 -26.70 4.89
N VAL A 273 -5.30 -25.41 5.29
CA VAL A 273 -5.72 -24.32 4.41
C VAL A 273 -4.66 -24.06 3.35
N GLN A 274 -5.07 -24.05 2.10
CA GLN A 274 -4.28 -23.59 0.95
C GLN A 274 -4.48 -22.10 0.76
N THR A 275 -5.73 -21.67 0.56
CA THR A 275 -6.12 -20.29 0.35
C THR A 275 -7.24 -19.93 1.32
N LEU A 276 -7.05 -18.89 2.12
CA LEU A 276 -8.04 -18.31 3.00
C LEU A 276 -8.71 -17.13 2.31
N LEU A 277 -10.04 -17.15 2.24
CA LEU A 277 -10.88 -16.08 1.72
C LEU A 277 -11.57 -15.39 2.90
N ILE A 278 -11.39 -14.10 3.07
CA ILE A 278 -11.95 -13.33 4.20
C ILE A 278 -12.45 -11.97 3.72
N THR A 279 -13.55 -11.47 4.27
CA THR A 279 -14.02 -10.10 3.99
C THR A 279 -13.21 -9.07 4.79
N GLU A 280 -13.08 -7.85 4.26
CA GLU A 280 -12.40 -6.72 4.93
C GLU A 280 -12.89 -6.53 6.37
N ASP A 281 -14.22 -6.47 6.58
CA ASP A 281 -14.84 -6.30 7.90
C ASP A 281 -14.38 -7.35 8.92
N LEU A 282 -14.23 -8.59 8.48
CA LEU A 282 -13.87 -9.68 9.37
C LEU A 282 -12.36 -9.79 9.56
N ALA A 283 -11.57 -9.45 8.53
CA ALA A 283 -10.12 -9.36 8.62
C ALA A 283 -9.68 -8.31 9.64
N ASP A 284 -10.34 -7.14 9.64
CA ASP A 284 -10.08 -6.06 10.60
C ASP A 284 -10.43 -6.43 12.05
N GLN A 285 -11.32 -7.41 12.27
CA GLN A 285 -11.70 -7.91 13.60
C GLN A 285 -10.80 -9.07 14.10
N MET A 286 -9.87 -9.53 13.28
CA MET A 286 -9.04 -10.71 13.58
C MET A 286 -7.55 -10.34 13.50
N ASP A 287 -7.04 -9.64 14.52
CA ASP A 287 -5.67 -9.11 14.59
C ASP A 287 -4.57 -10.15 14.31
N THR A 288 -4.80 -11.42 14.66
CA THR A 288 -3.82 -12.50 14.49
C THR A 288 -3.95 -13.26 13.16
N ILE A 289 -4.93 -12.95 12.31
CA ILE A 289 -5.21 -13.75 11.11
C ILE A 289 -4.04 -13.75 10.13
N TYR A 290 -3.34 -12.64 10.00
CA TYR A 290 -2.18 -12.51 9.12
C TYR A 290 -0.99 -13.36 9.63
N ASP A 291 -0.78 -13.38 10.94
CA ASP A 291 0.28 -14.16 11.58
C ASP A 291 -0.02 -15.66 11.45
N ASP A 292 -1.27 -16.08 11.71
CA ASP A 292 -1.71 -17.46 11.58
C ASP A 292 -1.57 -17.98 10.14
N VAL A 293 -2.01 -17.19 9.16
CA VAL A 293 -1.91 -17.53 7.72
C VAL A 293 -0.44 -17.69 7.31
N THR A 294 0.43 -16.76 7.73
CA THR A 294 1.86 -16.78 7.41
C THR A 294 2.55 -17.96 8.09
N ALA A 295 2.25 -18.25 9.36
CA ALA A 295 2.83 -19.35 10.12
C ALA A 295 2.55 -20.73 9.48
N PHE A 296 1.39 -20.90 8.86
CA PHE A 296 0.99 -22.14 8.19
C PHE A 296 1.24 -22.16 6.67
N GLY A 297 1.84 -21.10 6.12
CA GLY A 297 2.17 -20.97 4.69
C GLY A 297 0.95 -21.05 3.80
N SER A 298 -0.16 -20.46 4.24
CA SER A 298 -1.41 -20.34 3.49
C SER A 298 -1.41 -19.03 2.71
N GLU A 299 -2.13 -18.98 1.61
CA GLU A 299 -2.40 -17.75 0.87
C GLU A 299 -3.61 -17.04 1.50
N LEU A 300 -3.54 -15.72 1.65
CA LEU A 300 -4.64 -14.89 2.16
C LEU A 300 -5.18 -14.01 1.05
N LEU A 301 -6.49 -14.06 0.82
CA LEU A 301 -7.21 -13.15 -0.07
C LEU A 301 -8.29 -12.40 0.72
N VAL A 302 -8.11 -11.09 0.82
CA VAL A 302 -9.08 -10.20 1.47
C VAL A 302 -10.04 -9.66 0.41
N PHE A 303 -11.33 -9.92 0.63
CA PHE A 303 -12.40 -9.56 -0.29
C PHE A 303 -13.03 -8.23 0.10
N SER A 304 -13.12 -7.31 -0.85
CA SER A 304 -13.77 -6.02 -0.61
C SER A 304 -15.28 -6.18 -0.45
N ASN A 305 -15.84 -5.53 0.56
CA ASN A 305 -17.29 -5.49 0.77
C ASN A 305 -18.08 -4.82 -0.37
N GLN A 306 -17.38 -4.11 -1.25
CA GLN A 306 -17.99 -3.41 -2.39
C GLN A 306 -18.08 -4.27 -3.65
N THR A 307 -17.44 -5.45 -3.65
CA THR A 307 -17.49 -6.38 -4.78
C THR A 307 -18.64 -7.39 -4.64
N GLU A 308 -19.10 -7.93 -5.77
CA GLU A 308 -20.12 -8.97 -5.78
C GLU A 308 -19.64 -10.24 -5.07
N SER A 309 -18.39 -10.63 -5.30
CA SER A 309 -17.77 -11.80 -4.64
C SER A 309 -17.66 -11.61 -3.13
N GLY A 310 -17.28 -10.41 -2.66
CA GLY A 310 -17.24 -10.08 -1.24
C GLY A 310 -18.61 -10.08 -0.58
N ALA A 311 -19.64 -9.55 -1.26
CA ALA A 311 -21.00 -9.61 -0.77
C ALA A 311 -21.53 -11.06 -0.65
N GLN A 312 -21.18 -11.93 -1.60
CA GLN A 312 -21.50 -13.35 -1.56
C GLN A 312 -20.74 -14.05 -0.43
N LEU A 313 -19.44 -13.81 -0.26
CA LEU A 313 -18.63 -14.36 0.84
C LEU A 313 -19.19 -13.93 2.21
N LYS A 314 -19.65 -12.69 2.34
CA LYS A 314 -20.34 -12.20 3.54
C LYS A 314 -21.60 -13.00 3.87
N GLY A 315 -22.35 -13.46 2.87
CA GLY A 315 -23.47 -14.38 3.02
C GLY A 315 -23.07 -15.76 3.57
N PHE A 316 -21.83 -16.19 3.41
CA PHE A 316 -21.24 -17.42 3.98
C PHE A 316 -20.57 -17.20 5.34
N GLY A 317 -20.80 -16.06 6.00
CA GLY A 317 -20.23 -15.71 7.29
C GLY A 317 -18.92 -14.94 7.21
N GLY A 318 -18.58 -14.42 6.04
CA GLY A 318 -17.42 -13.54 5.81
C GLY A 318 -16.06 -14.25 5.72
N ILE A 319 -16.05 -15.60 5.87
CA ILE A 319 -14.80 -16.38 5.85
C ILE A 319 -15.04 -17.76 5.22
N ALA A 320 -14.15 -18.15 4.33
CA ALA A 320 -14.12 -19.44 3.67
C ALA A 320 -12.68 -19.87 3.37
N ALA A 321 -12.45 -21.15 3.10
CA ALA A 321 -11.12 -21.64 2.78
C ALA A 321 -11.18 -22.75 1.73
N ARG A 322 -10.16 -22.76 0.87
CA ARG A 322 -9.82 -23.93 0.06
C ARG A 322 -8.72 -24.71 0.75
N LEU A 323 -8.89 -26.02 0.80
CA LEU A 323 -8.01 -26.93 1.54
C LEU A 323 -7.04 -27.63 0.61
N ARG A 324 -5.89 -28.01 1.13
CA ARG A 324 -4.85 -28.77 0.42
C ARG A 324 -5.27 -30.22 0.20
N TRP A 325 -6.03 -30.77 1.16
CA TRP A 325 -6.59 -32.14 1.15
C TRP A 325 -7.83 -32.22 2.01
#